data_13c9a7743724cbf2190b0c9eac0e35f0
#
_entry.id   13c9a7743724cbf2190b0c9eac0e35f0
#
_cell.length_a   1.000
_cell.length_b   1.000
_cell.length_c   1.000
_cell.angle_alpha   90.00
_cell.angle_beta   90.00
_cell.angle_gamma   90.00
#
_symmetry.space_group_name_H-M   'P 1'
#
loop_
_entity.id
_entity.type
_entity.pdbx_description
1 polymer ?
#
loop_
_entity_poly.entity_id
_entity_poly.type
_entity_poly.pdbx_seq_one_letter_code
_entity_poly.pdbx_strand_id
1 'polypeptide(L)'
;MVILLITYVVTLKAFFVLNFIFLFAYFFVFKIKQLLSYIFNTKTILISFLTIGLLSSINISYTGCVIYPVKQTCFFDKFSWTIKKQHVEHLSQWYEVWAKSGAGPNYGHDNLDEYIKNFNWVSNWYKRYFEYKGLETIGGILLLFILMFAIYYNKNRKPPKKNEKKI
;
A
#
# COMPACT_ATOMS: atom_id res chain seq x y z
N MET A 1 5.44 -13.76 10.83
CA MET A 1 4.62 -14.18 9.68
C MET A 1 3.89 -13.01 9.02
N VAL A 2 3.04 -12.24 9.73
CA VAL A 2 2.25 -11.13 9.14
C VAL A 2 3.11 -10.08 8.44
N ILE A 3 4.21 -9.63 9.05
CA ILE A 3 5.11 -8.61 8.45
C ILE A 3 5.70 -9.11 7.13
N LEU A 4 6.16 -10.35 7.07
CA LEU A 4 6.71 -10.94 5.85
C LEU A 4 5.66 -11.01 4.74
N LEU A 5 4.43 -11.35 5.10
CA LEU A 5 3.31 -11.39 4.15
C LEU A 5 2.98 -9.99 3.63
N ILE A 6 2.95 -8.98 4.51
CA ILE A 6 2.75 -7.58 4.11
C ILE A 6 3.90 -7.12 3.19
N THR A 7 5.15 -7.40 3.55
CA THR A 7 6.31 -7.05 2.71
C THR A 7 6.18 -7.67 1.33
N TYR A 8 5.85 -8.95 1.24
CA TYR A 8 5.63 -9.64 -0.03
C TYR A 8 4.51 -9.00 -0.85
N VAL A 9 3.37 -8.72 -0.22
CA VAL A 9 2.21 -8.11 -0.91
C VAL A 9 2.52 -6.70 -1.42
N VAL A 10 3.24 -5.88 -0.62
CA VAL A 10 3.68 -4.52 -1.04
C VAL A 10 4.58 -4.57 -2.26
N THR A 11 5.39 -5.62 -2.38
CA THR A 11 6.30 -5.76 -3.54
C THR A 11 5.57 -6.16 -4.81
N LEU A 12 4.39 -6.76 -4.73
CA LEU A 12 3.58 -7.07 -5.91
C LEU A 12 2.97 -5.81 -6.54
N LYS A 13 2.53 -4.88 -5.72
CA LYS A 13 2.04 -3.56 -6.17
C LYS A 13 2.28 -2.52 -5.08
N ALA A 14 2.88 -1.39 -5.42
CA ALA A 14 3.13 -0.28 -4.49
C ALA A 14 1.88 0.20 -3.74
N PHE A 15 0.69 0.05 -4.35
CA PHE A 15 -0.61 0.35 -3.71
C PHE A 15 -0.83 -0.44 -2.41
N PHE A 16 -0.27 -1.63 -2.30
CA PHE A 16 -0.42 -2.45 -1.10
C PHE A 16 0.37 -1.95 0.12
N VAL A 17 1.09 -0.83 -0.03
CA VAL A 17 1.69 -0.13 1.13
C VAL A 17 0.63 0.20 2.18
N LEU A 18 -0.63 0.40 1.75
CA LEU A 18 -1.77 0.59 2.64
C LEU A 18 -1.99 -0.60 3.61
N ASN A 19 -1.50 -1.80 3.28
CA ASN A 19 -1.58 -2.93 4.20
C ASN A 19 -0.76 -2.74 5.48
N PHE A 20 0.18 -1.77 5.52
CA PHE A 20 0.83 -1.39 6.77
C PHE A 20 -0.16 -0.83 7.80
N ILE A 21 -1.34 -0.34 7.37
CA ILE A 21 -2.43 0.03 8.29
C ILE A 21 -2.82 -1.15 9.17
N PHE A 22 -2.76 -2.39 8.68
CA PHE A 22 -3.03 -3.57 9.50
C PHE A 22 -2.02 -3.77 10.63
N LEU A 23 -0.82 -3.21 10.53
CA LEU A 23 0.12 -3.21 11.65
C LEU A 23 -0.41 -2.37 12.82
N PHE A 24 -1.18 -1.30 12.55
CA PHE A 24 -1.83 -0.54 13.61
C PHE A 24 -2.85 -1.39 14.38
N ALA A 25 -3.55 -2.31 13.71
CA ALA A 25 -4.44 -3.25 14.38
C ALA A 25 -3.69 -4.11 15.41
N TYR A 26 -2.45 -4.46 15.13
CA TYR A 26 -1.59 -5.18 16.06
C TYR A 26 -1.25 -4.39 17.32
N PHE A 27 -1.15 -3.05 17.25
CA PHE A 27 -0.92 -2.21 18.43
C PHE A 27 -2.06 -2.32 19.45
N PHE A 28 -3.30 -2.51 19.01
CA PHE A 28 -4.44 -2.68 19.90
C PHE A 28 -4.54 -4.08 20.50
N VAL A 29 -3.99 -5.09 19.83
CA VAL A 29 -4.09 -6.49 20.22
C VAL A 29 -2.88 -6.95 21.05
N PHE A 30 -1.69 -6.46 20.73
CA PHE A 30 -0.43 -6.86 21.37
C PHE A 30 0.23 -5.69 22.11
N LYS A 31 1.00 -6.00 23.14
CA LYS A 31 1.84 -5.00 23.81
C LYS A 31 2.90 -4.48 22.83
N ILE A 32 3.08 -3.16 22.76
CA ILE A 32 4.00 -2.50 21.84
C ILE A 32 5.42 -3.09 21.86
N LYS A 33 5.91 -3.49 23.05
CA LYS A 33 7.22 -4.14 23.20
C LYS A 33 7.33 -5.47 22.44
N GLN A 34 6.25 -6.26 22.41
CA GLN A 34 6.22 -7.53 21.68
C GLN A 34 6.22 -7.28 20.17
N LEU A 35 5.46 -6.28 19.71
CA LEU A 35 5.44 -5.91 18.30
C LEU A 35 6.82 -5.42 17.83
N LEU A 36 7.45 -4.52 18.59
CA LEU A 36 8.79 -4.02 18.26
C LEU A 36 9.82 -5.15 18.23
N SER A 37 9.77 -6.08 19.20
CA SER A 37 10.65 -7.26 19.20
C SER A 37 10.46 -8.14 17.97
N TYR A 38 9.24 -8.25 17.43
CA TYR A 38 8.98 -8.99 16.19
C TYR A 38 9.49 -8.26 14.95
N ILE A 39 9.26 -6.94 14.88
CA ILE A 39 9.70 -6.11 13.74
C ILE A 39 11.23 -6.08 13.67
N PHE A 40 11.89 -5.86 14.81
CA PHE A 40 13.35 -5.76 14.90
C PHE A 40 14.05 -7.12 15.07
N ASN A 41 13.32 -8.22 14.88
CA ASN A 41 13.97 -9.52 14.84
C ASN A 41 14.87 -9.64 13.61
N THR A 42 16.14 -9.99 13.82
CA THR A 42 17.15 -10.09 12.76
C THR A 42 16.70 -10.97 11.59
N LYS A 43 16.02 -12.09 11.87
CA LYS A 43 15.50 -12.99 10.83
C LYS A 43 14.42 -12.30 9.99
N THR A 44 13.50 -11.56 10.63
CA THR A 44 12.44 -10.84 9.94
C THR A 44 13.02 -9.75 9.03
N ILE A 45 13.96 -8.97 9.55
CA ILE A 45 14.67 -7.93 8.78
C ILE A 45 15.40 -8.54 7.59
N LEU A 46 16.17 -9.62 7.82
CA LEU A 46 16.93 -10.28 6.75
C LEU A 46 16.04 -10.80 5.64
N ILE A 47 14.96 -11.52 5.97
CA ILE A 47 14.03 -12.06 4.99
C ILE A 47 13.31 -10.92 4.24
N SER A 48 12.88 -9.87 4.92
CA SER A 48 12.27 -8.71 4.28
C SER A 48 13.23 -8.04 3.30
N PHE A 49 14.48 -7.86 3.70
CA PHE A 49 15.51 -7.27 2.85
C PHE A 49 15.80 -8.14 1.62
N LEU A 50 15.92 -9.45 1.80
CA LEU A 50 16.09 -10.39 0.69
C LEU A 50 14.90 -10.36 -0.28
N THR A 51 13.67 -10.31 0.25
CA THR A 51 12.46 -10.24 -0.58
C THR A 51 12.43 -8.97 -1.41
N ILE A 52 12.69 -7.81 -0.79
CA ILE A 52 12.75 -6.53 -1.50
C ILE A 52 13.88 -6.54 -2.53
N GLY A 53 15.05 -7.06 -2.16
CA GLY A 53 16.20 -7.17 -3.06
C GLY A 53 15.92 -8.03 -4.30
N LEU A 54 15.30 -9.19 -4.12
CA LEU A 54 14.91 -10.07 -5.23
C LEU A 54 13.93 -9.38 -6.19
N LEU A 55 12.91 -8.73 -5.66
CA LEU A 55 11.90 -8.06 -6.50
C LEU A 55 12.45 -6.82 -7.19
N SER A 56 13.31 -6.07 -6.51
CA SER A 56 14.04 -4.96 -7.15
C SER A 56 14.94 -5.47 -8.28
N SER A 57 15.62 -6.61 -8.07
CA SER A 57 16.46 -7.23 -9.08
C SER A 57 15.66 -7.68 -10.32
N ILE A 58 14.47 -8.25 -10.09
CA ILE A 58 13.55 -8.63 -11.18
C ILE A 58 13.11 -7.38 -11.95
N ASN A 59 12.67 -6.31 -11.27
CA ASN A 59 12.30 -5.06 -11.92
C ASN A 59 13.44 -4.46 -12.74
N ILE A 60 14.65 -4.43 -12.18
CA ILE A 60 15.84 -3.93 -12.87
C ILE A 60 16.11 -4.77 -14.12
N SER A 61 16.01 -6.09 -14.02
CA SER A 61 16.28 -6.99 -15.14
C SER A 61 15.29 -6.82 -16.30
N TYR A 62 14.04 -6.51 -16.02
CA TYR A 62 13.01 -6.32 -17.06
C TYR A 62 12.89 -4.89 -17.58
N THR A 63 13.09 -3.90 -16.71
CA THR A 63 12.79 -2.50 -17.05
C THR A 63 13.98 -1.56 -16.95
N GLY A 64 15.03 -1.98 -16.23
CA GLY A 64 16.12 -1.11 -15.84
C GLY A 64 15.79 -0.17 -14.69
N CYS A 65 14.67 -0.37 -13.99
CA CYS A 65 14.23 0.47 -12.86
C CYS A 65 14.10 -0.36 -11.58
N VAL A 66 14.45 0.21 -10.43
CA VAL A 66 14.17 -0.43 -9.13
C VAL A 66 12.67 -0.48 -8.86
N ILE A 67 11.97 0.62 -9.15
CA ILE A 67 10.51 0.74 -9.05
C ILE A 67 9.98 1.34 -10.36
N TYR A 68 9.34 0.51 -11.17
CA TYR A 68 8.75 0.97 -12.44
C TYR A 68 7.30 1.43 -12.24
N PRO A 69 6.86 2.55 -12.84
CA PRO A 69 7.54 3.47 -13.74
C PRO A 69 8.09 4.76 -13.06
N VAL A 70 8.71 4.66 -11.90
CA VAL A 70 9.26 5.82 -11.18
C VAL A 70 10.61 6.19 -11.77
N LYS A 71 10.66 7.26 -12.58
CA LYS A 71 11.85 7.67 -13.37
C LYS A 71 13.11 7.87 -12.53
N GLN A 72 12.99 8.34 -11.29
CA GLN A 72 14.11 8.57 -10.38
C GLN A 72 14.84 7.30 -9.97
N THR A 73 14.20 6.14 -10.12
CA THR A 73 14.73 4.83 -9.75
C THR A 73 15.27 4.04 -10.94
N CYS A 74 15.30 4.65 -12.12
CA CYS A 74 15.68 3.98 -13.38
C CYS A 74 17.12 4.29 -13.79
N PHE A 75 17.80 3.26 -14.28
CA PHE A 75 19.18 3.32 -14.76
C PHE A 75 19.20 3.48 -16.29
N PHE A 76 18.70 4.62 -16.79
CA PHE A 76 18.67 4.91 -18.23
C PHE A 76 20.06 4.82 -18.84
N ASP A 77 20.13 4.27 -20.04
CA ASP A 77 21.34 4.16 -20.85
C ASP A 77 22.52 3.36 -20.25
N LYS A 78 22.31 2.74 -19.08
CA LYS A 78 23.35 1.89 -18.46
C LYS A 78 23.40 0.47 -19.02
N PHE A 79 22.27 -0.01 -19.53
CA PHE A 79 22.15 -1.37 -20.06
C PHE A 79 21.37 -1.32 -21.37
N SER A 80 21.71 -2.22 -22.31
CA SER A 80 21.10 -2.26 -23.65
C SER A 80 19.61 -2.60 -23.66
N TRP A 81 19.11 -3.23 -22.61
CA TRP A 81 17.71 -3.66 -22.47
C TRP A 81 16.85 -2.68 -21.67
N THR A 82 17.40 -1.57 -21.16
CA THR A 82 16.61 -0.61 -20.37
C THR A 82 15.55 0.03 -21.23
N ILE A 83 14.38 0.24 -20.61
CA ILE A 83 13.28 0.96 -21.27
C ILE A 83 13.71 2.40 -21.51
N LYS A 84 13.34 2.93 -22.69
CA LYS A 84 13.68 4.30 -23.07
C LYS A 84 13.10 5.30 -22.09
N LYS A 85 13.90 6.29 -21.70
CA LYS A 85 13.52 7.36 -20.76
C LYS A 85 12.20 8.01 -21.11
N GLN A 86 11.99 8.37 -22.37
CA GLN A 86 10.75 9.00 -22.85
C GLN A 86 9.52 8.13 -22.58
N HIS A 87 9.63 6.80 -22.71
CA HIS A 87 8.52 5.89 -22.44
C HIS A 87 8.17 5.85 -20.96
N VAL A 88 9.18 5.83 -20.07
CA VAL A 88 8.97 5.85 -18.60
C VAL A 88 8.34 7.17 -18.17
N GLU A 89 8.80 8.31 -18.72
CA GLU A 89 8.25 9.63 -18.41
C GLU A 89 6.79 9.74 -18.86
N HIS A 90 6.49 9.30 -20.08
CA HIS A 90 5.11 9.29 -20.59
C HIS A 90 4.19 8.40 -19.72
N LEU A 91 4.62 7.20 -19.37
CA LEU A 91 3.84 6.32 -18.49
C LEU A 91 3.66 6.88 -17.08
N SER A 92 4.71 7.46 -16.50
CA SER A 92 4.62 8.09 -15.18
C SER A 92 3.59 9.22 -15.18
N GLN A 93 3.63 10.08 -16.21
CA GLN A 93 2.67 11.16 -16.39
C GLN A 93 1.25 10.63 -16.64
N TRP A 94 1.13 9.59 -17.48
CA TRP A 94 -0.15 8.94 -17.75
C TRP A 94 -0.80 8.38 -16.45
N TYR A 95 -0.04 7.68 -15.62
CA TYR A 95 -0.55 7.16 -14.34
C TYR A 95 -0.96 8.28 -13.38
N GLU A 96 -0.20 9.37 -13.35
CA GLU A 96 -0.53 10.53 -12.52
C GLU A 96 -1.85 11.16 -12.95
N VAL A 97 -2.01 11.41 -14.26
CA VAL A 97 -3.25 11.97 -14.81
C VAL A 97 -4.42 11.03 -14.60
N TRP A 98 -4.22 9.73 -14.84
CA TRP A 98 -5.25 8.73 -14.66
C TRP A 98 -5.76 8.69 -13.20
N ALA A 99 -4.87 8.70 -12.22
CA ALA A 99 -5.22 8.76 -10.81
C ALA A 99 -5.95 10.05 -10.44
N LYS A 100 -5.47 11.19 -10.93
CA LYS A 100 -6.06 12.51 -10.70
C LYS A 100 -7.39 12.70 -11.43
N SER A 101 -7.66 11.93 -12.47
CA SER A 101 -8.94 11.95 -13.21
C SER A 101 -10.00 11.01 -12.63
N GLY A 102 -9.74 10.40 -11.47
CA GLY A 102 -10.68 9.51 -10.80
C GLY A 102 -10.60 8.07 -11.26
N ALA A 103 -9.44 7.67 -11.82
CA ALA A 103 -9.13 6.30 -12.22
C ALA A 103 -10.17 5.65 -13.17
N GLY A 104 -10.83 6.47 -13.99
CA GLY A 104 -11.83 6.01 -14.95
C GLY A 104 -11.22 5.69 -16.32
N PRO A 105 -11.86 4.83 -17.12
CA PRO A 105 -11.34 4.45 -18.42
C PRO A 105 -11.37 5.59 -19.47
N ASN A 106 -12.23 6.57 -19.29
CA ASN A 106 -12.50 7.63 -20.26
C ASN A 106 -12.05 9.00 -19.72
N TYR A 107 -10.77 9.13 -19.39
CA TYR A 107 -10.23 10.45 -19.20
C TYR A 107 -9.56 10.89 -20.51
N GLY A 108 -10.01 11.94 -21.09
CA GLY A 108 -9.38 12.61 -22.21
C GLY A 108 -9.05 14.04 -21.77
N HIS A 109 -7.78 14.37 -21.73
CA HIS A 109 -7.32 15.74 -21.52
C HIS A 109 -6.30 16.04 -22.60
N ASP A 110 -6.56 17.06 -23.39
CA ASP A 110 -5.69 17.45 -24.50
C ASP A 110 -4.34 17.98 -24.01
N ASN A 111 -4.33 18.60 -22.83
CA ASN A 111 -3.11 19.12 -22.20
C ASN A 111 -2.93 18.54 -20.79
N LEU A 112 -2.13 17.47 -20.69
CA LEU A 112 -1.89 16.76 -19.43
C LEU A 112 -1.17 17.63 -18.39
N ASP A 113 -0.22 18.44 -18.83
CA ASP A 113 0.56 19.30 -17.93
C ASP A 113 -0.29 20.40 -17.30
N GLU A 114 -1.19 20.99 -18.07
CA GLU A 114 -2.12 22.01 -17.56
C GLU A 114 -3.14 21.39 -16.60
N TYR A 115 -3.61 20.20 -16.92
CA TYR A 115 -4.56 19.49 -16.07
C TYR A 115 -3.97 19.15 -14.69
N ILE A 116 -2.70 18.78 -14.64
CA ILE A 116 -2.02 18.42 -13.37
C ILE A 116 -1.72 19.66 -12.52
N LYS A 117 -1.47 20.82 -13.18
CA LYS A 117 -1.13 22.07 -12.49
C LYS A 117 -2.33 22.66 -11.72
N ASN A 118 -2.02 23.45 -10.71
CA ASN A 118 -2.97 24.32 -10.01
C ASN A 118 -4.22 23.62 -9.42
N PHE A 119 -4.15 22.33 -9.13
CA PHE A 119 -5.28 21.56 -8.56
C PHE A 119 -6.54 21.53 -9.44
N ASN A 120 -6.44 21.80 -10.73
CA ASN A 120 -7.58 21.75 -11.66
C ASN A 120 -8.23 20.35 -11.73
N TRP A 121 -7.47 19.32 -11.41
CA TRP A 121 -7.92 17.93 -11.37
C TRP A 121 -8.84 17.59 -10.17
N VAL A 122 -8.84 18.41 -9.11
CA VAL A 122 -9.55 18.08 -7.85
C VAL A 122 -11.05 17.95 -8.05
N SER A 123 -11.65 18.84 -8.85
CA SER A 123 -13.09 18.78 -9.13
C SER A 123 -13.50 17.49 -9.83
N ASN A 124 -12.72 17.09 -10.85
CA ASN A 124 -12.96 15.83 -11.56
C ASN A 124 -12.72 14.60 -10.70
N TRP A 125 -11.64 14.62 -9.91
CA TRP A 125 -11.34 13.55 -8.97
C TRP A 125 -12.44 13.37 -7.93
N TYR A 126 -12.94 14.48 -7.36
CA TYR A 126 -14.03 14.44 -6.39
C TYR A 126 -15.29 13.83 -7.00
N LYS A 127 -15.73 14.32 -8.16
CA LYS A 127 -16.94 13.83 -8.82
C LYS A 127 -16.84 12.37 -9.25
N ARG A 128 -15.72 11.96 -9.83
CA ARG A 128 -15.59 10.63 -10.43
C ARG A 128 -15.12 9.56 -9.47
N TYR A 129 -14.22 9.89 -8.56
CA TYR A 129 -13.66 8.92 -7.63
C TYR A 129 -14.37 8.94 -6.28
N PHE A 130 -14.46 10.11 -5.66
CA PHE A 130 -14.94 10.21 -4.29
C PHE A 130 -16.43 9.88 -4.17
N GLU A 131 -17.26 10.32 -5.09
CA GLU A 131 -18.71 10.03 -5.07
C GLU A 131 -18.99 8.53 -5.24
N TYR A 132 -18.21 7.83 -6.08
CA TYR A 132 -18.45 6.42 -6.38
C TYR A 132 -17.62 5.45 -5.55
N LYS A 133 -16.34 5.75 -5.32
CA LYS A 133 -15.39 4.85 -4.65
C LYS A 133 -14.98 5.31 -3.25
N GLY A 134 -15.03 6.60 -2.99
CA GLY A 134 -14.66 7.16 -1.70
C GLY A 134 -15.55 6.65 -0.58
N LEU A 135 -16.85 6.60 -0.80
CA LEU A 135 -17.82 6.07 0.17
C LEU A 135 -17.59 4.58 0.46
N GLU A 136 -17.35 3.77 -0.56
CA GLU A 136 -17.02 2.35 -0.38
C GLU A 136 -15.73 2.17 0.43
N THR A 137 -14.72 2.99 0.13
CA THR A 137 -13.42 2.94 0.83
C THR A 137 -13.55 3.36 2.29
N ILE A 138 -14.26 4.46 2.55
CA ILE A 138 -14.52 4.95 3.92
C ILE A 138 -15.35 3.92 4.69
N GLY A 139 -16.38 3.37 4.07
CA GLY A 139 -17.21 2.31 4.65
C GLY A 139 -16.38 1.07 5.02
N GLY A 140 -15.49 0.63 4.14
CA GLY A 140 -14.57 -0.46 4.40
C GLY A 140 -13.61 -0.19 5.56
N ILE A 141 -13.05 1.02 5.64
CA ILE A 141 -12.18 1.43 6.75
C ILE A 141 -12.96 1.45 8.07
N LEU A 142 -14.16 2.03 8.08
CA LEU A 142 -15.01 2.06 9.28
C LEU A 142 -15.37 0.64 9.74
N LEU A 143 -15.72 -0.25 8.81
CA LEU A 143 -15.98 -1.65 9.12
C LEU A 143 -14.76 -2.33 9.78
N LEU A 144 -13.56 -2.10 9.26
CA LEU A 144 -12.33 -2.62 9.85
C LEU A 144 -12.12 -2.09 11.27
N PHE A 145 -12.34 -0.80 11.52
CA PHE A 145 -12.26 -0.24 12.88
C PHE A 145 -13.28 -0.86 13.83
N ILE A 146 -14.53 -1.06 13.39
CA ILE A 146 -15.57 -1.73 14.18
C ILE A 146 -15.16 -3.16 14.53
N LEU A 147 -14.66 -3.93 13.55
CA LEU A 147 -14.18 -5.29 13.79
C LEU A 147 -13.00 -5.33 14.77
N MET A 148 -12.03 -4.42 14.62
CA MET A 148 -10.91 -4.31 15.54
C MET A 148 -11.38 -3.99 16.96
N PHE A 149 -12.32 -3.06 17.11
CA PHE A 149 -12.90 -2.70 18.40
C PHE A 149 -13.66 -3.88 19.03
N ALA A 150 -14.43 -4.61 18.24
CA ALA A 150 -15.14 -5.81 18.70
C ALA A 150 -14.18 -6.91 19.20
N ILE A 151 -13.07 -7.14 18.49
CA ILE A 151 -12.03 -8.11 18.90
C ILE A 151 -11.37 -7.64 20.19
N TYR A 152 -11.01 -6.37 20.30
CA TYR A 152 -10.42 -5.77 21.50
C TYR A 152 -11.36 -5.88 22.70
N TYR A 153 -12.63 -5.55 22.52
CA TYR A 153 -13.65 -5.61 23.57
C TYR A 153 -13.87 -7.04 24.05
N ASN A 154 -13.97 -7.99 23.13
CA ASN A 154 -14.18 -9.40 23.46
C ASN A 154 -12.98 -10.00 24.20
N LYS A 155 -11.76 -9.62 23.84
CA LYS A 155 -10.53 -10.04 24.53
C LYS A 155 -10.47 -9.57 25.97
N ASN A 156 -11.04 -8.40 26.27
CA ASN A 156 -11.03 -7.81 27.60
C ASN A 156 -12.20 -8.28 28.48
N ARG A 157 -13.16 -9.03 27.95
CA ARG A 157 -14.20 -9.68 28.76
C ARG A 157 -13.54 -10.80 29.57
N LYS A 158 -13.52 -10.61 30.89
CA LYS A 158 -13.10 -11.68 31.81
C LYS A 158 -14.00 -12.90 31.58
N PRO A 159 -13.44 -14.13 31.47
CA PRO A 159 -14.27 -15.33 31.42
C PRO A 159 -15.16 -15.35 32.65
N PRO A 160 -16.42 -15.82 32.54
CA PRO A 160 -17.31 -15.97 33.68
C PRO A 160 -16.61 -16.84 34.72
N LYS A 161 -16.56 -16.36 35.99
CA LYS A 161 -16.00 -17.15 37.10
C LYS A 161 -16.74 -18.50 37.11
N LYS A 162 -16.05 -19.58 36.78
CA LYS A 162 -16.54 -20.92 36.95
C LYS A 162 -16.84 -21.05 38.44
N ASN A 163 -18.11 -21.10 38.84
CA ASN A 163 -18.51 -21.43 40.19
C ASN A 163 -17.97 -22.84 40.43
N GLU A 164 -16.87 -22.94 41.17
CA GLU A 164 -16.43 -24.20 41.75
C GLU A 164 -17.56 -24.65 42.67
N LYS A 165 -18.35 -25.61 42.18
CA LYS A 165 -19.23 -26.38 43.07
C LYS A 165 -18.32 -27.10 44.04
N LYS A 166 -18.23 -26.57 45.27
CA LYS A 166 -17.72 -27.35 46.41
C LYS A 166 -18.65 -28.55 46.57
N ILE A 167 -18.11 -29.75 46.31
CA ILE A 167 -18.67 -31.03 46.73
C ILE A 167 -18.14 -31.29 48.14
#